data_89e405f634af35c92a7ee7138ad22458
#
_entry.id   89e405f634af35c92a7ee7138ad22458
#
_cell.length_a   1.000
_cell.length_b   1.000
_cell.length_c   1.000
_cell.angle_alpha   90.00
_cell.angle_beta   90.00
_cell.angle_gamma   90.00
#
_symmetry.space_group_name_H-M   'P 1'
#
loop_
_entity.id
_entity.type
_entity.pdbx_description
1 polymer ?
#
loop_
_entity_poly.entity_id
_entity_poly.type
_entity_poly.pdbx_seq_one_letter_code
_entity_poly.pdbx_strand_id
1 'polypeptide(L)'
;MIELDGITPSAQMLDDLAAEGRPVILNFSRGKDSIAVWIELERRNMQVIPIHKSIVPGLKFIEDDLKRYEDYFQTHIVDLPADAFYRMLNNLTFQPPERCAIIEAAAFPSPTREEWDMLMRDNFAEDDTWILDGVRATDSAQRRMAIMRHGPIKHRTRRQSVIWDWGIADVRRAIKDRGITLGPDYEWFGKYLAGKVNRRHKGGLDGNGRSFDGIRYDFLKPIHDHAPDDYQRILHWFPLAELELMRMDMINGSV
;
A
#
# COMPACT_ATOMS: atom_id res chain seq x y z
N MET A 1 -10.69 -1.26 -19.48
CA MET A 1 -11.65 -0.78 -18.45
C MET A 1 -12.89 -1.65 -18.50
N ILE A 2 -13.60 -1.79 -17.39
CA ILE A 2 -14.89 -2.49 -17.31
C ILE A 2 -16.00 -1.47 -17.11
N GLU A 3 -17.24 -1.83 -17.51
CA GLU A 3 -18.43 -1.00 -17.28
C GLU A 3 -19.35 -1.69 -16.28
N LEU A 4 -19.96 -0.92 -15.40
CA LEU A 4 -21.00 -1.37 -14.47
C LEU A 4 -22.15 -0.36 -14.52
N ASP A 5 -23.36 -0.87 -14.76
CA ASP A 5 -24.55 -0.02 -14.95
C ASP A 5 -24.79 0.89 -13.74
N GLY A 6 -25.03 2.15 -14.00
CA GLY A 6 -25.33 3.17 -12.98
C GLY A 6 -24.14 3.62 -12.14
N ILE A 7 -22.91 3.22 -12.47
CA ILE A 7 -21.70 3.65 -11.76
C ILE A 7 -20.90 4.61 -12.64
N THR A 8 -20.55 5.79 -12.09
CA THR A 8 -19.75 6.79 -12.78
C THR A 8 -18.38 6.24 -13.18
N PRO A 9 -17.97 6.33 -14.46
CA PRO A 9 -16.66 5.88 -14.91
C PRO A 9 -15.51 6.64 -14.23
N SER A 10 -14.37 5.97 -14.05
CA SER A 10 -13.16 6.57 -13.45
C SER A 10 -12.73 7.86 -14.16
N ALA A 11 -12.79 7.90 -15.47
CA ALA A 11 -12.41 9.10 -16.23
C ALA A 11 -13.27 10.32 -15.84
N GLN A 12 -14.59 10.14 -15.77
CA GLN A 12 -15.50 11.20 -15.34
C GLN A 12 -15.25 11.63 -13.89
N MET A 13 -15.04 10.67 -12.98
CA MET A 13 -14.73 10.98 -11.56
C MET A 13 -13.45 11.82 -11.43
N LEU A 14 -12.42 11.49 -12.20
CA LEU A 14 -11.17 12.23 -12.21
C LEU A 14 -11.31 13.62 -12.82
N ASP A 15 -12.14 13.76 -13.88
CA ASP A 15 -12.41 15.06 -14.50
C ASP A 15 -13.26 15.95 -13.57
N ASP A 16 -14.24 15.38 -12.86
CA ASP A 16 -15.04 16.10 -11.85
C ASP A 16 -14.15 16.62 -10.71
N LEU A 17 -13.24 15.75 -10.17
CA LEU A 17 -12.28 16.15 -9.16
C LEU A 17 -11.33 17.26 -9.64
N ALA A 18 -10.86 17.17 -10.89
CA ALA A 18 -10.01 18.21 -11.47
C ALA A 18 -10.75 19.54 -11.62
N ALA A 19 -12.03 19.50 -11.97
CA ALA A 19 -12.89 20.69 -12.08
C ALA A 19 -13.15 21.36 -10.73
N GLU A 20 -13.10 20.63 -9.60
CA GLU A 20 -13.16 21.22 -8.25
C GLU A 20 -11.94 22.12 -7.98
N GLY A 21 -10.79 21.87 -8.62
CA GLY A 21 -9.56 22.67 -8.48
C GLY A 21 -8.92 22.62 -7.09
N ARG A 22 -9.25 21.62 -6.28
CA ARG A 22 -8.80 21.47 -4.90
C ARG A 22 -7.73 20.38 -4.78
N PRO A 23 -6.81 20.49 -3.77
CA PRO A 23 -5.88 19.41 -3.49
C PRO A 23 -6.60 18.14 -3.06
N VAL A 24 -5.94 16.98 -3.32
CA VAL A 24 -6.44 15.67 -2.91
C VAL A 24 -5.37 14.91 -2.14
N ILE A 25 -5.76 14.14 -1.14
CA ILE A 25 -4.87 13.19 -0.47
C ILE A 25 -4.84 11.89 -1.29
N LEU A 26 -3.66 11.41 -1.61
CA LEU A 26 -3.47 10.09 -2.21
C LEU A 26 -2.94 9.10 -1.17
N ASN A 27 -3.68 8.03 -0.86
CA ASN A 27 -3.13 6.88 -0.14
C ASN A 27 -2.09 6.18 -1.01
N PHE A 28 -0.84 6.59 -0.88
CA PHE A 28 0.26 6.11 -1.70
C PHE A 28 0.92 4.88 -1.09
N SER A 29 0.61 3.71 -1.60
CA SER A 29 1.14 2.43 -1.11
C SER A 29 2.44 1.98 -1.81
N ARG A 30 3.05 2.78 -2.67
CA ARG A 30 4.13 2.40 -3.60
C ARG A 30 3.72 1.29 -4.59
N GLY A 31 2.51 0.80 -4.46
CA GLY A 31 1.94 -0.23 -5.32
C GLY A 31 1.57 0.33 -6.70
N LYS A 32 1.66 -0.54 -7.72
CA LYS A 32 1.34 -0.19 -9.12
C LYS A 32 0.02 0.57 -9.30
N ASP A 33 -0.99 0.24 -8.49
CA ASP A 33 -2.31 0.84 -8.60
C ASP A 33 -2.31 2.28 -8.06
N SER A 34 -1.65 2.55 -6.92
CA SER A 34 -1.50 3.91 -6.39
C SER A 34 -0.60 4.79 -7.26
N ILE A 35 0.41 4.20 -7.92
CA ILE A 35 1.24 4.89 -8.92
C ILE A 35 0.38 5.28 -10.12
N ALA A 36 -0.46 4.38 -10.62
CA ALA A 36 -1.36 4.67 -11.74
C ALA A 36 -2.37 5.78 -11.40
N VAL A 37 -2.90 5.81 -10.17
CA VAL A 37 -3.71 6.92 -9.68
C VAL A 37 -2.94 8.23 -9.75
N TRP A 38 -1.71 8.27 -9.21
CA TRP A 38 -0.91 9.50 -9.21
C TRP A 38 -0.64 10.02 -10.62
N ILE A 39 -0.30 9.13 -11.56
CA ILE A 39 -0.12 9.48 -12.98
C ILE A 39 -1.38 10.15 -13.55
N GLU A 40 -2.57 9.63 -13.24
CA GLU A 40 -3.82 10.22 -13.74
C GLU A 40 -4.15 11.57 -13.11
N LEU A 41 -3.78 11.77 -11.84
CA LEU A 41 -3.90 13.06 -11.17
C LEU A 41 -2.92 14.09 -11.76
N GLU A 42 -1.67 13.70 -12.00
CA GLU A 42 -0.65 14.54 -12.65
C GLU A 42 -1.09 14.97 -14.07
N ARG A 43 -1.64 14.04 -14.87
CA ARG A 43 -2.16 14.35 -16.21
C ARG A 43 -3.23 15.44 -16.24
N ARG A 44 -3.93 15.62 -15.13
CA ARG A 44 -4.96 16.63 -14.94
C ARG A 44 -4.48 17.86 -14.16
N ASN A 45 -3.18 17.97 -13.95
CA ASN A 45 -2.54 19.06 -13.19
C ASN A 45 -3.14 19.24 -11.78
N MET A 46 -3.57 18.15 -11.14
CA MET A 46 -4.13 18.20 -9.80
C MET A 46 -3.00 18.30 -8.76
N GLN A 47 -3.24 19.07 -7.71
CA GLN A 47 -2.36 19.10 -6.55
C GLN A 47 -2.58 17.84 -5.70
N VAL A 48 -1.53 17.06 -5.51
CA VAL A 48 -1.56 15.78 -4.78
C VAL A 48 -0.79 15.90 -3.48
N ILE A 49 -1.38 15.43 -2.40
CA ILE A 49 -0.74 15.24 -1.09
C ILE A 49 -0.58 13.72 -0.90
N PRO A 50 0.57 13.14 -1.30
CA PRO A 50 0.77 11.69 -1.22
C PRO A 50 1.16 11.31 0.21
N ILE A 51 0.41 10.39 0.80
CA ILE A 51 0.68 9.87 2.15
C ILE A 51 0.93 8.37 2.05
N HIS A 52 2.14 7.96 2.41
CA HIS A 52 2.54 6.57 2.59
C HIS A 52 2.34 6.15 4.05
N LYS A 53 2.05 4.86 4.26
CA LYS A 53 1.91 4.28 5.61
C LYS A 53 2.83 3.08 5.73
N SER A 54 3.93 3.25 6.44
CA SER A 54 4.94 2.22 6.66
C SER A 54 4.48 1.19 7.69
N ILE A 55 4.37 -0.07 7.30
CA ILE A 55 4.03 -1.20 8.20
C ILE A 55 5.14 -1.46 9.20
N VAL A 56 6.39 -1.27 8.80
CA VAL A 56 7.56 -1.23 9.68
C VAL A 56 8.34 0.03 9.34
N PRO A 57 8.39 1.02 10.24
CA PRO A 57 9.12 2.26 9.99
C PRO A 57 10.64 2.06 9.87
N GLY A 58 11.27 2.86 9.01
CA GLY A 58 12.73 2.91 8.89
C GLY A 58 13.33 1.78 8.06
N LEU A 59 12.58 1.16 7.15
CA LEU A 59 13.11 0.20 6.18
C LEU A 59 13.73 0.97 5.01
N LYS A 60 15.02 0.80 4.83
CA LYS A 60 15.80 1.55 3.85
C LYS A 60 15.31 1.36 2.41
N PHE A 61 14.95 0.13 2.01
CA PHE A 61 14.43 -0.11 0.66
C PHE A 61 13.10 0.63 0.40
N ILE A 62 12.31 0.89 1.46
CA ILE A 62 11.08 1.70 1.37
C ILE A 62 11.43 3.17 1.25
N GLU A 63 12.33 3.67 2.10
CA GLU A 63 12.77 5.07 2.09
C GLU A 63 13.42 5.46 0.75
N ASP A 64 14.31 4.60 0.24
CA ASP A 64 14.95 4.79 -1.08
C ASP A 64 13.91 4.79 -2.22
N ASP A 65 12.88 3.94 -2.11
CA ASP A 65 11.80 3.86 -3.09
C ASP A 65 10.87 5.08 -3.05
N LEU A 66 10.52 5.56 -1.84
CA LEU A 66 9.75 6.80 -1.67
C LEU A 66 10.49 7.98 -2.28
N LYS A 67 11.78 8.14 -1.97
CA LYS A 67 12.61 9.19 -2.55
C LYS A 67 12.65 9.13 -4.07
N ARG A 68 12.75 7.94 -4.65
CA ARG A 68 12.69 7.77 -6.10
C ARG A 68 11.34 8.22 -6.69
N TYR A 69 10.22 7.95 -6.01
CA TYR A 69 8.91 8.46 -6.45
C TYR A 69 8.76 9.97 -6.24
N GLU A 70 9.35 10.54 -5.20
CA GLU A 70 9.46 11.99 -5.05
C GLU A 70 10.20 12.63 -6.24
N ASP A 71 11.28 11.99 -6.70
CA ASP A 71 12.02 12.44 -7.89
C ASP A 71 11.18 12.30 -9.18
N TYR A 72 10.35 11.26 -9.32
CA TYR A 72 9.48 11.11 -10.48
C TYR A 72 8.36 12.15 -10.55
N PHE A 73 7.74 12.42 -9.42
CA PHE A 73 6.55 13.26 -9.34
C PHE A 73 6.84 14.68 -8.84
N GLN A 74 8.10 14.99 -8.51
CA GLN A 74 8.54 16.29 -7.99
C GLN A 74 7.68 16.77 -6.82
N THR A 75 7.28 15.84 -5.96
CA THR A 75 6.37 16.09 -4.83
C THR A 75 6.82 15.27 -3.63
N HIS A 76 6.89 15.91 -2.47
CA HIS A 76 7.26 15.25 -1.21
C HIS A 76 6.18 14.27 -0.77
N ILE A 77 6.58 13.07 -0.34
CA ILE A 77 5.71 12.01 0.17
C ILE A 77 5.78 12.00 1.70
N VAL A 78 4.64 12.22 2.34
CA VAL A 78 4.55 12.09 3.80
C VAL A 78 4.55 10.60 4.16
N ASP A 79 5.55 10.14 4.93
CA ASP A 79 5.61 8.77 5.44
C ASP A 79 5.22 8.72 6.92
N LEU A 80 4.18 7.94 7.23
CA LEU A 80 3.65 7.78 8.59
C LEU A 80 3.69 6.29 8.98
N PRO A 81 3.87 5.95 10.27
CA PRO A 81 3.65 4.58 10.72
C PRO A 81 2.21 4.15 10.44
N ALA A 82 2.01 2.97 9.88
CA ALA A 82 0.67 2.43 9.62
C ALA A 82 -0.07 2.07 10.93
N ASP A 83 -1.41 2.12 10.90
CA ASP A 83 -2.25 1.59 11.98
C ASP A 83 -1.93 0.12 12.29
N ALA A 84 -1.57 -0.64 11.28
CA ALA A 84 -1.15 -2.04 11.41
C ALA A 84 0.13 -2.19 12.26
N PHE A 85 1.08 -1.25 12.19
CA PHE A 85 2.28 -1.26 13.02
C PHE A 85 1.93 -1.17 14.50
N TYR A 86 1.14 -0.18 14.90
CA TYR A 86 0.72 -0.01 16.28
C TYR A 86 -0.14 -1.18 16.78
N ARG A 87 -1.04 -1.68 15.93
CA ARG A 87 -1.87 -2.84 16.25
C ARG A 87 -1.03 -4.10 16.48
N MET A 88 0.02 -4.33 15.67
CA MET A 88 0.95 -5.44 15.89
C MET A 88 1.69 -5.31 17.22
N LEU A 89 2.14 -4.13 17.59
CA LEU A 89 2.77 -3.90 18.89
C LEU A 89 1.79 -4.14 20.04
N ASN A 90 0.60 -3.54 20.01
CA ASN A 90 -0.42 -3.73 21.05
C ASN A 90 -0.89 -5.19 21.19
N ASN A 91 -0.86 -5.97 20.11
CA ASN A 91 -1.14 -7.39 20.12
C ASN A 91 0.08 -8.26 20.50
N LEU A 92 1.18 -7.64 20.91
CA LEU A 92 2.44 -8.32 21.29
C LEU A 92 2.95 -9.25 20.18
N THR A 93 2.69 -8.94 18.92
CA THR A 93 3.07 -9.76 17.78
C THR A 93 4.59 -9.90 17.74
N PHE A 94 5.10 -11.12 17.78
CA PHE A 94 6.53 -11.43 17.78
C PHE A 94 7.35 -10.69 18.87
N GLN A 95 6.73 -10.44 20.04
CA GLN A 95 7.40 -9.80 21.17
C GLN A 95 7.86 -10.84 22.19
N PRO A 96 9.11 -10.74 22.68
CA PRO A 96 9.58 -11.58 23.76
C PRO A 96 8.98 -11.13 25.11
N PRO A 97 8.85 -12.04 26.09
CA PRO A 97 8.20 -11.75 27.36
C PRO A 97 8.72 -10.49 28.08
N GLU A 98 10.01 -10.20 27.95
CA GLU A 98 10.68 -9.06 28.60
C GLU A 98 10.17 -7.71 28.09
N ARG A 99 9.62 -7.66 26.87
CA ARG A 99 9.07 -6.45 26.26
C ARG A 99 7.57 -6.27 26.49
N CYS A 100 6.84 -7.36 26.77
CA CYS A 100 5.38 -7.34 26.82
C CYS A 100 4.86 -6.29 27.80
N ALA A 101 5.34 -6.28 29.04
CA ALA A 101 4.87 -5.33 30.06
C ALA A 101 5.14 -3.86 29.69
N ILE A 102 6.26 -3.59 29.03
CA ILE A 102 6.61 -2.22 28.58
C ILE A 102 5.69 -1.77 27.45
N ILE A 103 5.41 -2.66 26.49
CA ILE A 103 4.51 -2.37 25.36
C ILE A 103 3.09 -2.16 25.84
N GLU A 104 2.58 -2.99 26.75
CA GLU A 104 1.27 -2.85 27.35
C GLU A 104 1.15 -1.51 28.12
N ALA A 105 2.18 -1.14 28.89
CA ALA A 105 2.21 0.13 29.60
C ALA A 105 2.29 1.35 28.67
N ALA A 106 2.93 1.20 27.50
CA ALA A 106 3.01 2.27 26.49
C ALA A 106 1.65 2.60 25.86
N ALA A 107 0.74 1.60 25.79
CA ALA A 107 -0.63 1.76 25.27
C ALA A 107 -0.66 2.53 23.95
N PHE A 108 0.02 2.03 22.93
CA PHE A 108 0.13 2.70 21.63
C PHE A 108 -1.24 3.03 21.03
N PRO A 109 -1.36 4.15 20.29
CA PRO A 109 -2.62 4.51 19.65
C PRO A 109 -3.05 3.44 18.64
N SER A 110 -4.34 3.14 18.61
CA SER A 110 -4.93 2.21 17.63
C SER A 110 -6.10 2.88 16.92
N PRO A 111 -5.84 3.93 16.15
CA PRO A 111 -6.89 4.65 15.48
C PRO A 111 -7.64 3.77 14.48
N THR A 112 -8.94 3.94 14.44
CA THR A 112 -9.78 3.39 13.39
C THR A 112 -9.41 4.00 12.03
N ARG A 113 -9.91 3.42 10.95
CA ARG A 113 -9.70 3.97 9.61
C ARG A 113 -10.25 5.41 9.48
N GLU A 114 -11.40 5.70 10.10
CA GLU A 114 -12.02 7.02 10.05
C GLU A 114 -11.19 8.04 10.84
N GLU A 115 -10.69 7.67 12.02
CA GLU A 115 -9.77 8.51 12.79
C GLU A 115 -8.45 8.77 12.05
N TRP A 116 -7.90 7.77 11.36
CA TRP A 116 -6.75 7.98 10.47
C TRP A 116 -7.05 8.99 9.35
N ASP A 117 -8.23 8.86 8.72
CA ASP A 117 -8.64 9.77 7.67
C ASP A 117 -8.79 11.22 8.20
N MET A 118 -9.27 11.39 9.42
CA MET A 118 -9.33 12.68 10.10
C MET A 118 -7.92 13.21 10.41
N LEU A 119 -7.07 12.40 11.04
CA LEU A 119 -5.68 12.77 11.33
C LEU A 119 -4.90 13.23 10.10
N MET A 120 -5.09 12.55 8.95
CA MET A 120 -4.44 12.96 7.71
C MET A 120 -4.94 14.33 7.22
N ARG A 121 -6.24 14.62 7.33
CA ARG A 121 -6.79 15.92 6.94
C ARG A 121 -6.32 17.00 7.90
N ASP A 122 -6.49 16.81 9.20
CA ASP A 122 -6.14 17.78 10.25
C ASP A 122 -4.68 18.26 10.17
N ASN A 123 -3.77 17.37 9.70
CA ASN A 123 -2.34 17.68 9.67
C ASN A 123 -1.83 18.10 8.27
N PHE A 124 -2.47 17.70 7.19
CA PHE A 124 -1.90 17.87 5.85
C PHE A 124 -2.85 18.50 4.85
N ALA A 125 -4.13 18.68 5.15
CA ALA A 125 -5.13 19.15 4.20
C ALA A 125 -6.28 19.88 4.90
N GLU A 126 -7.41 20.03 4.23
CA GLU A 126 -8.66 20.56 4.82
C GLU A 126 -9.61 19.41 5.18
N ASP A 127 -10.53 19.65 6.13
CA ASP A 127 -11.45 18.64 6.69
C ASP A 127 -12.26 17.89 5.65
N ASP A 128 -12.60 18.52 4.54
CA ASP A 128 -13.42 17.95 3.48
C ASP A 128 -12.60 17.49 2.26
N THR A 129 -11.27 17.47 2.35
CA THR A 129 -10.38 16.99 1.28
C THR A 129 -10.66 15.52 0.96
N TRP A 130 -10.78 15.21 -0.33
CA TRP A 130 -10.95 13.84 -0.81
C TRP A 130 -9.69 12.99 -0.58
N ILE A 131 -9.89 11.76 -0.09
CA ILE A 131 -8.84 10.75 0.01
C ILE A 131 -9.04 9.74 -1.11
N LEU A 132 -8.04 9.59 -1.96
CA LEU A 132 -8.09 8.74 -3.13
C LEU A 132 -7.31 7.45 -2.94
N ASP A 133 -7.80 6.36 -3.53
CA ASP A 133 -7.11 5.07 -3.56
C ASP A 133 -7.20 4.39 -4.93
N GLY A 134 -6.34 3.38 -5.13
CA GLY A 134 -6.26 2.60 -6.37
C GLY A 134 -7.03 1.26 -6.31
N VAL A 135 -8.10 1.15 -5.53
CA VAL A 135 -8.93 -0.06 -5.48
C VAL A 135 -9.66 -0.25 -6.80
N ARG A 136 -9.57 -1.46 -7.37
CA ARG A 136 -10.23 -1.80 -8.65
C ARG A 136 -11.23 -2.94 -8.48
N ALA A 137 -12.34 -2.88 -9.23
CA ALA A 137 -13.33 -3.96 -9.27
C ALA A 137 -12.76 -5.26 -9.87
N THR A 138 -11.70 -5.16 -10.67
CA THR A 138 -11.03 -6.30 -11.30
C THR A 138 -10.07 -7.07 -10.37
N ASP A 139 -9.75 -6.54 -9.19
CA ASP A 139 -8.81 -7.17 -8.27
C ASP A 139 -9.37 -8.43 -7.59
N SER A 140 -10.66 -8.42 -7.28
CA SER A 140 -11.35 -9.58 -6.71
C SER A 140 -12.86 -9.47 -6.85
N ALA A 141 -13.55 -10.62 -6.78
CA ALA A 141 -15.01 -10.67 -6.77
C ALA A 141 -15.61 -9.86 -5.61
N GLN A 142 -14.98 -9.89 -4.44
CA GLN A 142 -15.42 -9.13 -3.26
C GLN A 142 -15.34 -7.61 -3.51
N ARG A 143 -14.24 -7.11 -4.10
CA ARG A 143 -14.11 -5.68 -4.45
C ARG A 143 -15.12 -5.27 -5.51
N ARG A 144 -15.35 -6.12 -6.51
CA ARG A 144 -16.38 -5.88 -7.52
C ARG A 144 -17.77 -5.76 -6.90
N MET A 145 -18.14 -6.70 -6.03
CA MET A 145 -19.42 -6.67 -5.32
C MET A 145 -19.57 -5.43 -4.42
N ALA A 146 -18.49 -5.03 -3.74
CA ALA A 146 -18.50 -3.83 -2.91
C ALA A 146 -18.73 -2.56 -3.74
N ILE A 147 -18.08 -2.44 -4.90
CA ILE A 147 -18.26 -1.31 -5.82
C ILE A 147 -19.66 -1.32 -6.42
N MET A 148 -20.19 -2.48 -6.83
CA MET A 148 -21.57 -2.60 -7.33
C MET A 148 -22.60 -2.18 -6.29
N ARG A 149 -22.35 -2.52 -5.01
CA ARG A 149 -23.32 -2.25 -3.92
C ARG A 149 -23.24 -0.82 -3.38
N HIS A 150 -22.05 -0.27 -3.27
CA HIS A 150 -21.79 0.98 -2.54
C HIS A 150 -21.21 2.09 -3.39
N GLY A 151 -20.92 1.82 -4.67
CA GLY A 151 -20.20 2.73 -5.54
C GLY A 151 -18.70 2.91 -5.19
N PRO A 152 -17.94 3.55 -6.09
CA PRO A 152 -16.54 3.90 -5.85
C PRO A 152 -16.39 5.21 -5.04
N ILE A 153 -17.45 6.02 -4.92
CA ILE A 153 -17.47 7.30 -4.20
C ILE A 153 -18.17 7.12 -2.85
N LYS A 154 -17.47 7.43 -1.77
CA LYS A 154 -17.97 7.37 -0.39
C LYS A 154 -18.08 8.77 0.19
N HIS A 155 -19.20 9.43 -0.03
CA HIS A 155 -19.43 10.83 0.37
C HIS A 155 -19.24 11.06 1.89
N ARG A 156 -19.75 10.14 2.73
CA ARG A 156 -19.66 10.28 4.21
C ARG A 156 -18.22 10.35 4.71
N THR A 157 -17.33 9.55 4.12
CA THR A 157 -15.92 9.47 4.53
C THR A 157 -14.98 10.24 3.59
N ARG A 158 -15.53 10.93 2.57
CA ARG A 158 -14.77 11.67 1.56
C ARG A 158 -13.66 10.84 0.96
N ARG A 159 -13.99 9.63 0.47
CA ARG A 159 -13.05 8.70 -0.18
C ARG A 159 -13.54 8.31 -1.56
N GLN A 160 -12.59 8.16 -2.48
CA GLN A 160 -12.89 7.69 -3.84
C GLN A 160 -11.85 6.66 -4.33
N SER A 161 -12.35 5.62 -5.01
CA SER A 161 -11.54 4.64 -5.74
C SER A 161 -11.52 5.03 -7.22
N VAL A 162 -10.60 5.92 -7.59
CA VAL A 162 -10.65 6.68 -8.86
C VAL A 162 -10.18 5.93 -10.11
N ILE A 163 -9.75 4.68 -9.96
CA ILE A 163 -9.44 3.78 -11.09
C ILE A 163 -10.21 2.45 -10.97
N TRP A 164 -11.40 2.50 -10.36
CA TRP A 164 -12.17 1.32 -10.00
C TRP A 164 -12.50 0.40 -11.19
N ASP A 165 -12.69 0.94 -12.38
CA ASP A 165 -13.04 0.23 -13.62
C ASP A 165 -11.85 -0.26 -14.44
N TRP A 166 -10.60 0.05 -13.98
CA TRP A 166 -9.39 -0.31 -14.70
C TRP A 166 -9.07 -1.80 -14.60
N GLY A 167 -8.59 -2.35 -15.73
CA GLY A 167 -7.92 -3.64 -15.75
C GLY A 167 -6.41 -3.51 -15.51
N ILE A 168 -5.73 -4.64 -15.31
CA ILE A 168 -4.27 -4.66 -15.16
C ILE A 168 -3.54 -4.09 -16.39
N ALA A 169 -4.10 -4.25 -17.57
CA ALA A 169 -3.54 -3.71 -18.81
C ALA A 169 -3.52 -2.17 -18.82
N ASP A 170 -4.54 -1.53 -18.24
CA ASP A 170 -4.64 -0.07 -18.14
C ASP A 170 -3.59 0.47 -17.18
N VAL A 171 -3.43 -0.18 -16.01
CA VAL A 171 -2.39 0.16 -15.03
C VAL A 171 -0.99 0.03 -15.63
N ARG A 172 -0.70 -1.09 -16.32
CA ARG A 172 0.60 -1.31 -16.99
C ARG A 172 0.90 -0.24 -18.04
N ARG A 173 -0.10 0.11 -18.83
CA ARG A 173 0.04 1.13 -19.87
C ARG A 173 0.39 2.47 -19.25
N ALA A 174 -0.35 2.92 -18.22
CA ALA A 174 -0.09 4.18 -17.55
C ALA A 174 1.33 4.27 -17.00
N ILE A 175 1.80 3.23 -16.30
CA ILE A 175 3.15 3.17 -15.72
C ILE A 175 4.23 3.16 -16.82
N LYS A 176 4.04 2.33 -17.87
CA LYS A 176 4.97 2.24 -18.99
C LYS A 176 5.09 3.54 -19.76
N ASP A 177 3.96 4.16 -20.09
CA ASP A 177 3.92 5.41 -20.87
C ASP A 177 4.58 6.57 -20.11
N ARG A 178 4.53 6.55 -18.76
CA ARG A 178 5.21 7.53 -17.91
C ARG A 178 6.70 7.19 -17.69
N GLY A 179 7.15 5.98 -18.05
CA GLY A 179 8.52 5.52 -17.86
C GLY A 179 8.89 5.21 -16.41
N ILE A 180 7.91 4.96 -15.54
CA ILE A 180 8.15 4.66 -14.11
C ILE A 180 8.52 3.19 -13.95
N THR A 181 9.54 2.91 -13.12
CA THR A 181 9.92 1.57 -12.68
C THR A 181 9.35 1.29 -11.29
N LEU A 182 8.89 0.07 -11.06
CA LEU A 182 8.44 -0.37 -9.75
C LEU A 182 9.61 -0.63 -8.80
N GLY A 183 9.35 -0.63 -7.50
CA GLY A 183 10.34 -0.90 -6.48
C GLY A 183 10.97 -2.30 -6.55
N PRO A 184 12.17 -2.50 -5.98
CA PRO A 184 12.87 -3.78 -6.00
C PRO A 184 12.08 -4.90 -5.31
N ASP A 185 11.26 -4.55 -4.34
CA ASP A 185 10.37 -5.46 -3.61
C ASP A 185 9.35 -6.16 -4.54
N TYR A 186 8.97 -5.56 -5.65
CA TYR A 186 8.14 -6.22 -6.67
C TYR A 186 8.81 -7.44 -7.30
N GLU A 187 10.13 -7.39 -7.46
CA GLU A 187 10.90 -8.55 -7.93
C GLU A 187 11.08 -9.59 -6.83
N TRP A 188 11.35 -9.14 -5.61
CA TRP A 188 11.61 -10.03 -4.47
C TRP A 188 10.36 -10.85 -4.13
N PHE A 189 9.24 -10.20 -3.90
CA PHE A 189 8.00 -10.86 -3.44
C PHE A 189 7.30 -11.62 -4.57
N GLY A 190 7.50 -11.24 -5.81
CA GLY A 190 6.95 -11.96 -6.96
C GLY A 190 7.49 -13.37 -7.11
N LYS A 191 8.78 -13.58 -6.90
CA LYS A 191 9.44 -14.88 -7.01
C LYS A 191 9.01 -15.88 -5.93
N TYR A 192 8.93 -15.42 -4.68
CA TYR A 192 8.58 -16.28 -3.54
C TYR A 192 7.11 -16.69 -3.53
N LEU A 193 6.22 -15.81 -3.95
CA LEU A 193 4.80 -16.11 -4.06
C LEU A 193 4.48 -17.07 -5.21
N ALA A 194 5.27 -17.08 -6.27
CA ALA A 194 5.09 -17.99 -7.41
C ALA A 194 5.36 -19.47 -7.08
N GLY A 195 6.13 -19.76 -6.02
CA GLY A 195 6.50 -21.14 -5.62
C GLY A 195 5.43 -21.89 -4.83
N LYS A 196 4.48 -21.22 -4.15
CA LYS A 196 3.58 -21.85 -3.19
C LYS A 196 2.08 -21.84 -3.52
N VAL A 197 1.61 -20.93 -4.34
CA VAL A 197 0.17 -20.79 -4.61
C VAL A 197 -0.08 -20.51 -6.08
N ASN A 198 -0.30 -21.57 -6.84
CA ASN A 198 -0.67 -21.52 -8.26
C ASN A 198 0.36 -20.91 -9.22
N ARG A 199 0.77 -21.68 -10.21
CA ARG A 199 1.62 -21.33 -11.38
C ARG A 199 1.16 -20.11 -12.19
N ARG A 200 0.25 -19.29 -11.67
CA ARG A 200 -0.32 -18.10 -12.32
C ARG A 200 0.27 -16.77 -11.82
N HIS A 201 1.15 -16.78 -10.83
CA HIS A 201 1.71 -15.56 -10.24
C HIS A 201 3.14 -15.33 -10.73
N LYS A 202 3.28 -14.57 -11.80
CA LYS A 202 4.57 -14.01 -12.22
C LYS A 202 4.73 -12.63 -11.57
N GLY A 203 5.87 -12.38 -10.95
CA GLY A 203 6.19 -11.10 -10.33
C GLY A 203 6.32 -9.95 -11.35
N GLY A 204 6.40 -8.72 -10.84
CA GLY A 204 6.51 -7.51 -11.65
C GLY A 204 5.20 -7.07 -12.30
N LEU A 205 5.29 -6.30 -13.37
CA LEU A 205 4.12 -5.82 -14.12
C LEU A 205 3.32 -6.96 -14.78
N ASP A 206 3.93 -8.13 -14.97
CA ASP A 206 3.32 -9.28 -15.64
C ASP A 206 2.51 -10.20 -14.72
N GLY A 207 2.47 -9.90 -13.43
CA GLY A 207 1.78 -10.72 -12.44
C GLY A 207 1.37 -9.97 -11.21
N ASN A 208 1.06 -10.70 -10.17
CA ASN A 208 0.62 -10.17 -8.88
C ASN A 208 1.81 -9.78 -7.98
N GLY A 209 2.79 -9.08 -8.50
CA GLY A 209 3.82 -8.45 -7.69
C GLY A 209 3.15 -7.56 -6.63
N ARG A 210 3.64 -7.62 -5.41
CA ARG A 210 3.13 -6.84 -4.28
C ARG A 210 4.25 -5.99 -3.73
N SER A 211 3.92 -4.78 -3.33
CA SER A 211 4.72 -4.04 -2.38
C SER A 211 4.68 -4.71 -1.00
N PHE A 212 5.63 -4.39 -0.14
CA PHE A 212 5.70 -4.91 1.24
C PHE A 212 4.38 -4.66 2.00
N ASP A 213 3.81 -5.72 2.58
CA ASP A 213 2.47 -5.71 3.20
C ASP A 213 2.44 -6.52 4.52
N GLY A 214 3.55 -6.67 5.21
CA GLY A 214 3.56 -7.33 6.52
C GLY A 214 4.83 -8.13 6.83
N ILE A 215 4.85 -8.73 8.03
CA ILE A 215 5.98 -9.47 8.60
C ILE A 215 5.77 -10.99 8.57
N ARG A 216 5.11 -11.50 7.54
CA ARG A 216 4.95 -12.95 7.31
C ARG A 216 6.16 -13.51 6.57
N TYR A 217 6.33 -14.83 6.63
CA TYR A 217 7.42 -15.54 5.94
C TYR A 217 7.62 -15.10 4.49
N ASP A 218 6.54 -14.96 3.72
CA ASP A 218 6.59 -14.59 2.30
C ASP A 218 7.23 -13.21 2.04
N PHE A 219 7.26 -12.34 3.04
CA PHE A 219 7.95 -11.05 3.00
C PHE A 219 9.29 -11.11 3.75
N LEU A 220 9.32 -11.74 4.92
CA LEU A 220 10.54 -11.82 5.75
C LEU A 220 11.68 -12.51 5.03
N LYS A 221 11.41 -13.65 4.36
CA LYS A 221 12.46 -14.43 3.68
C LYS A 221 13.13 -13.64 2.55
N PRO A 222 12.41 -13.00 1.62
CA PRO A 222 13.03 -12.15 0.61
C PRO A 222 13.78 -10.95 1.20
N ILE A 223 13.26 -10.30 2.25
CA ILE A 223 13.95 -9.18 2.88
C ILE A 223 15.24 -9.67 3.54
N HIS A 224 15.21 -10.81 4.24
CA HIS A 224 16.42 -11.43 4.80
C HIS A 224 17.49 -11.66 3.72
N ASP A 225 17.10 -12.14 2.53
CA ASP A 225 18.01 -12.52 1.46
C ASP A 225 18.53 -11.32 0.64
N HIS A 226 17.74 -10.27 0.48
CA HIS A 226 18.04 -9.15 -0.42
C HIS A 226 18.36 -7.83 0.30
N ALA A 227 17.89 -7.66 1.54
CA ALA A 227 18.06 -6.45 2.35
C ALA A 227 18.30 -6.81 3.83
N PRO A 228 19.46 -7.42 4.19
CA PRO A 228 19.72 -7.92 5.53
C PRO A 228 19.68 -6.84 6.61
N ASP A 229 20.08 -5.61 6.31
CA ASP A 229 20.00 -4.50 7.26
C ASP A 229 18.53 -4.13 7.60
N ASP A 230 17.66 -4.16 6.60
CA ASP A 230 16.23 -3.96 6.79
C ASP A 230 15.60 -5.13 7.56
N TYR A 231 16.08 -6.35 7.33
CA TYR A 231 15.68 -7.50 8.13
C TYR A 231 16.05 -7.29 9.61
N GLN A 232 17.26 -6.80 9.92
CA GLN A 232 17.65 -6.45 11.29
C GLN A 232 16.77 -5.32 11.87
N ARG A 233 16.36 -4.35 11.05
CA ARG A 233 15.40 -3.32 11.47
C ARG A 233 14.04 -3.92 11.83
N ILE A 234 13.56 -4.92 11.07
CA ILE A 234 12.33 -5.64 11.42
C ILE A 234 12.50 -6.38 12.76
N LEU A 235 13.62 -7.06 12.98
CA LEU A 235 13.91 -7.75 14.25
C LEU A 235 14.05 -6.78 15.42
N HIS A 236 14.49 -5.55 15.20
CA HIS A 236 14.50 -4.53 16.25
C HIS A 236 13.09 -4.25 16.79
N TRP A 237 12.10 -4.15 15.93
CA TRP A 237 10.68 -3.95 16.30
C TRP A 237 9.98 -5.24 16.73
N PHE A 238 10.29 -6.36 16.08
CA PHE A 238 9.62 -7.65 16.21
C PHE A 238 10.66 -8.78 16.39
N PRO A 239 11.31 -8.87 17.57
CA PRO A 239 12.46 -9.76 17.76
C PRO A 239 12.18 -11.24 17.46
N LEU A 240 10.99 -11.73 17.78
CA LEU A 240 10.63 -13.13 17.55
C LEU A 240 10.15 -13.42 16.11
N ALA A 241 10.18 -12.44 15.20
CA ALA A 241 9.88 -12.67 13.78
C ALA A 241 10.89 -13.64 13.14
N GLU A 242 12.11 -13.75 13.66
CA GLU A 242 13.09 -14.74 13.22
C GLU A 242 12.60 -16.19 13.41
N LEU A 243 11.85 -16.46 14.47
CA LEU A 243 11.26 -17.79 14.71
C LEU A 243 10.27 -18.20 13.61
N GLU A 244 9.60 -17.24 12.98
CA GLU A 244 8.70 -17.52 11.83
C GLU A 244 9.51 -18.00 10.62
N LEU A 245 10.69 -17.42 10.36
CA LEU A 245 11.60 -17.92 9.31
C LEU A 245 12.04 -19.34 9.62
N MET A 246 12.59 -19.59 10.81
CA MET A 246 13.06 -20.91 11.23
C MET A 246 11.94 -21.96 11.13
N ARG A 247 10.77 -21.65 11.67
CA ARG A 247 9.59 -22.54 11.62
C ARG A 247 9.21 -22.93 10.19
N MET A 248 9.19 -21.95 9.31
CA MET A 248 8.78 -22.18 7.91
C MET A 248 9.85 -22.89 7.09
N ASP A 249 11.13 -22.63 7.36
CA ASP A 249 12.25 -23.33 6.72
C ASP A 249 12.25 -24.82 7.11
N MET A 250 11.98 -25.16 8.39
CA MET A 250 11.77 -26.54 8.83
C MET A 250 10.59 -27.22 8.11
N ILE A 251 9.45 -26.55 8.00
CA ILE A 251 8.25 -27.10 7.32
C ILE A 251 8.53 -27.32 5.82
N ASN A 252 9.32 -26.45 5.21
CA ASN A 252 9.61 -26.53 3.78
C ASN A 252 10.76 -27.46 3.43
N GLY A 253 11.43 -28.07 4.43
CA GLY A 253 12.58 -28.96 4.25
C GLY A 253 13.82 -28.24 3.74
N SER A 254 13.98 -26.96 4.11
CA SER A 254 15.12 -26.11 3.70
C SER A 254 16.27 -26.13 4.71
N VAL A 255 16.17 -26.99 5.76
CA VAL A 255 17.19 -27.23 6.78
C VAL A 255 17.62 -28.70 6.68
#